data_e8b44b35abacd965d832c35a34a24afa
#
_entry.id   e8b44b35abacd965d832c35a34a24afa
#
_cell.length_a   1.000
_cell.length_b   1.000
_cell.length_c   1.000
_cell.angle_alpha   90.00
_cell.angle_beta   90.00
_cell.angle_gamma   90.00
#
_symmetry.space_group_name_H-M   'P 1'
#
loop_
_entity.id
_entity.type
_entity.pdbx_description
1 polymer ?
#
loop_
_entity_poly.entity_id
_entity_poly.type
_entity_poly.pdbx_seq_one_letter_code
_entity_poly.pdbx_strand_id
1 'polypeptide(L)'
;MNIKFPLATATWGQEEQDAMQRVIASGMYTMGANVHTFECDFAKYVGSNHCVMVNSGSSAILLMVAALFYTKNSKLKLQRGDEVIVPAVSWSTTYYPLYQYGLKIKFVDIDLNTLNYDLDQLEQAVTDKTRAIMAVNLLGNPNDFGRIQQIIGERNIVLMEDNCESLGAKFQGKHA
;
A
#
# COMPACT_ATOMS: atom_id res chain seq x y z
N MET A 1 -12.39 -33.93 1.57
CA MET A 1 -12.97 -33.01 0.58
C MET A 1 -11.84 -32.45 -0.25
N ASN A 2 -11.89 -32.58 -1.57
CA ASN A 2 -10.93 -31.91 -2.45
C ASN A 2 -11.38 -30.46 -2.60
N ILE A 3 -10.74 -29.54 -1.88
CA ILE A 3 -11.02 -28.09 -1.99
C ILE A 3 -10.39 -27.63 -3.31
N LYS A 4 -11.22 -27.30 -4.29
CA LYS A 4 -10.77 -26.87 -5.63
C LYS A 4 -10.06 -25.50 -5.61
N PHE A 5 -10.49 -24.62 -4.71
CA PHE A 5 -9.91 -23.29 -4.52
C PHE A 5 -9.69 -23.06 -3.01
N PRO A 6 -8.52 -23.43 -2.47
CA PRO A 6 -8.22 -23.20 -1.07
C PRO A 6 -7.99 -21.71 -0.81
N LEU A 7 -8.35 -21.25 0.38
CA LEU A 7 -8.12 -19.87 0.81
C LEU A 7 -6.62 -19.52 0.86
N ALA A 8 -5.81 -20.49 1.23
CA ALA A 8 -4.36 -20.34 1.28
C ALA A 8 -3.67 -21.66 0.92
N THR A 9 -2.50 -21.56 0.33
CA THR A 9 -1.61 -22.71 0.05
C THR A 9 -0.23 -22.41 0.58
N ALA A 10 0.47 -23.43 1.08
CA ALA A 10 1.89 -23.32 1.41
C ALA A 10 2.71 -23.41 0.10
N THR A 11 3.51 -22.38 -0.15
CA THR A 11 4.43 -22.34 -1.29
C THR A 11 5.89 -22.51 -0.86
N TRP A 12 6.11 -22.81 0.41
CA TRP A 12 7.43 -22.96 1.02
C TRP A 12 8.06 -24.29 0.64
N GLY A 13 9.33 -24.22 0.23
CA GLY A 13 10.17 -25.36 -0.10
C GLY A 13 11.38 -25.49 0.79
N GLN A 14 12.36 -26.23 0.31
CA GLN A 14 13.62 -26.44 1.03
C GLN A 14 14.45 -25.17 1.12
N GLU A 15 14.37 -24.29 0.12
CA GLU A 15 15.13 -23.03 0.06
C GLU A 15 14.77 -22.09 1.21
N GLU A 16 13.48 -21.96 1.52
CA GLU A 16 13.01 -21.13 2.63
C GLU A 16 13.41 -21.73 3.97
N GLN A 17 13.35 -23.07 4.12
CA GLN A 17 13.77 -23.75 5.33
C GLN A 17 15.27 -23.56 5.57
N ASP A 18 16.09 -23.72 4.54
CA ASP A 18 17.54 -23.51 4.62
C ASP A 18 17.88 -22.04 4.94
N ALA A 19 17.13 -21.10 4.40
CA ALA A 19 17.30 -19.68 4.72
C ALA A 19 17.02 -19.40 6.20
N MET A 20 15.94 -19.95 6.76
CA MET A 20 15.65 -19.85 8.19
C MET A 20 16.75 -20.49 9.06
N GLN A 21 17.25 -21.66 8.67
CA GLN A 21 18.33 -22.32 9.39
C GLN A 21 19.62 -21.48 9.39
N ARG A 22 19.96 -20.83 8.27
CA ARG A 22 21.10 -19.91 8.21
C ARG A 22 20.93 -18.73 9.17
N VAL A 23 19.73 -18.17 9.27
CA VAL A 23 19.44 -17.09 10.23
C VAL A 23 19.59 -17.58 11.67
N ILE A 24 19.05 -18.76 11.99
CA ILE A 24 19.18 -19.36 13.32
C ILE A 24 20.68 -19.57 13.67
N ALA A 25 21.46 -20.14 12.75
CA ALA A 25 22.88 -20.38 12.96
C ALA A 25 23.71 -19.09 13.13
N SER A 26 23.25 -17.99 12.52
CA SER A 26 23.92 -16.68 12.65
C SER A 26 23.74 -16.02 14.02
N GLY A 27 22.73 -16.41 14.80
CA GLY A 27 22.38 -15.76 16.06
C GLY A 27 21.81 -14.35 15.91
N MET A 28 21.60 -13.83 14.67
CA MET A 28 21.09 -12.49 14.41
C MET A 28 19.60 -12.56 14.09
N TYR A 29 18.75 -12.23 15.05
CA TYR A 29 17.29 -12.36 14.95
C TYR A 29 16.56 -11.00 14.82
N THR A 30 17.28 -9.94 14.58
CA THR A 30 16.75 -8.58 14.41
C THR A 30 17.21 -7.98 13.09
N MET A 31 16.95 -6.69 12.91
CA MET A 31 17.38 -5.96 11.71
C MET A 31 18.89 -6.05 11.53
N GLY A 32 19.33 -6.51 10.36
CA GLY A 32 20.73 -6.74 10.04
C GLY A 32 20.94 -6.87 8.54
N ALA A 33 22.00 -7.59 8.14
CA ALA A 33 22.39 -7.69 6.73
C ALA A 33 21.29 -8.27 5.83
N ASN A 34 20.54 -9.27 6.28
CA ASN A 34 19.44 -9.84 5.49
C ASN A 34 18.31 -8.84 5.23
N VAL A 35 17.93 -8.06 6.26
CA VAL A 35 16.93 -6.99 6.10
C VAL A 35 17.42 -5.94 5.13
N HIS A 36 18.65 -5.47 5.28
CA HIS A 36 19.22 -4.48 4.38
C HIS A 36 19.27 -4.98 2.92
N THR A 37 19.69 -6.21 2.70
CA THR A 37 19.68 -6.82 1.36
C THR A 37 18.28 -6.87 0.79
N PHE A 38 17.29 -7.33 1.58
CA PHE A 38 15.89 -7.34 1.16
C PHE A 38 15.40 -5.93 0.78
N GLU A 39 15.66 -4.92 1.59
CA GLU A 39 15.23 -3.54 1.32
C GLU A 39 15.83 -3.01 0.01
N CYS A 40 17.10 -3.27 -0.25
CA CYS A 40 17.76 -2.87 -1.49
C CYS A 40 17.17 -3.59 -2.72
N ASP A 41 17.01 -4.92 -2.63
CA ASP A 41 16.52 -5.72 -3.74
C ASP A 41 15.04 -5.47 -4.03
N PHE A 42 14.23 -5.30 -2.99
CA PHE A 42 12.82 -4.98 -3.15
C PHE A 42 12.60 -3.57 -3.73
N ALA A 43 13.34 -2.57 -3.24
CA ALA A 43 13.32 -1.23 -3.83
C ALA A 43 13.64 -1.27 -5.32
N LYS A 44 14.70 -2.00 -5.70
CA LYS A 44 15.08 -2.21 -7.11
C LYS A 44 13.99 -2.92 -7.90
N TYR A 45 13.37 -3.96 -7.32
CA TYR A 45 12.33 -4.74 -7.99
C TYR A 45 11.10 -3.89 -8.31
N VAL A 46 10.62 -3.07 -7.36
CA VAL A 46 9.45 -2.21 -7.57
C VAL A 46 9.80 -0.88 -8.25
N GLY A 47 11.08 -0.57 -8.46
CA GLY A 47 11.53 0.67 -9.09
C GLY A 47 11.47 1.89 -8.19
N SER A 48 11.49 1.70 -6.86
CA SER A 48 11.57 2.79 -5.89
C SER A 48 13.03 3.09 -5.49
N ASN A 49 13.27 4.29 -4.93
CA ASN A 49 14.60 4.65 -4.42
C ASN A 49 14.91 3.98 -3.08
N HIS A 50 13.89 3.67 -2.29
CA HIS A 50 14.04 3.16 -0.93
C HIS A 50 12.93 2.16 -0.61
N CYS A 51 13.24 1.24 0.28
CA CYS A 51 12.30 0.34 0.92
C CYS A 51 12.62 0.32 2.42
N VAL A 52 11.61 0.20 3.24
CA VAL A 52 11.75 -0.01 4.68
C VAL A 52 10.94 -1.25 5.06
N MET A 53 11.62 -2.29 5.52
CA MET A 53 10.98 -3.51 5.97
C MET A 53 10.35 -3.33 7.35
N VAL A 54 9.14 -3.86 7.51
CA VAL A 54 8.40 -3.91 8.77
C VAL A 54 7.81 -5.31 8.95
N ASN A 55 7.25 -5.57 10.13
CA ASN A 55 6.77 -6.91 10.50
C ASN A 55 5.40 -7.29 9.89
N SER A 56 4.68 -6.35 9.31
CA SER A 56 3.37 -6.60 8.69
C SER A 56 2.93 -5.46 7.77
N GLY A 57 1.97 -5.74 6.87
CA GLY A 57 1.32 -4.71 6.05
C GLY A 57 0.63 -3.63 6.89
N SER A 58 0.03 -4.00 8.02
CA SER A 58 -0.58 -3.04 8.94
C SER A 58 0.44 -2.03 9.49
N SER A 59 1.63 -2.51 9.85
CA SER A 59 2.73 -1.64 10.27
C SER A 59 3.29 -0.81 9.13
N ALA A 60 3.30 -1.35 7.91
CA ALA A 60 3.72 -0.62 6.72
C ALA A 60 2.81 0.59 6.46
N ILE A 61 1.49 0.40 6.49
CA ILE A 61 0.54 1.49 6.29
C ILE A 61 0.64 2.52 7.43
N LEU A 62 0.77 2.06 8.68
CA LEU A 62 0.96 2.95 9.83
C LEU A 62 2.22 3.81 9.65
N LEU A 63 3.33 3.20 9.24
CA LEU A 63 4.59 3.91 9.01
C LEU A 63 4.51 4.86 7.80
N MET A 64 3.83 4.47 6.73
CA MET A 64 3.58 5.33 5.57
C MET A 64 2.82 6.60 5.97
N VAL A 65 1.74 6.46 6.75
CA VAL A 65 0.98 7.61 7.25
C VAL A 65 1.84 8.46 8.20
N ALA A 66 2.59 7.82 9.11
CA ALA A 66 3.53 8.54 9.99
C ALA A 66 4.55 9.36 9.20
N ALA A 67 5.13 8.78 8.14
CA ALA A 67 6.10 9.46 7.31
C ALA A 67 5.53 10.74 6.69
N LEU A 68 4.25 10.73 6.28
CA LEU A 68 3.57 11.91 5.74
C LEU A 68 3.28 12.98 6.82
N PHE A 69 3.07 12.58 8.07
CA PHE A 69 2.90 13.53 9.17
C PHE A 69 4.21 14.21 9.59
N TYR A 70 5.33 13.49 9.52
CA TYR A 70 6.62 13.97 10.00
C TYR A 70 7.60 14.39 8.89
N THR A 71 7.19 14.30 7.62
CA THR A 71 8.03 14.73 6.49
C THR A 71 8.37 16.23 6.58
N LYS A 72 9.58 16.58 6.11
CA LYS A 72 9.99 17.96 5.90
C LYS A 72 9.46 18.56 4.59
N ASN A 73 8.99 17.73 3.68
CA ASN A 73 8.38 18.17 2.43
C ASN A 73 6.96 18.67 2.68
N SER A 74 6.78 19.99 2.66
CA SER A 74 5.49 20.62 2.93
C SER A 74 4.37 20.21 1.96
N LYS A 75 4.71 19.83 0.72
CA LYS A 75 3.74 19.37 -0.27
C LYS A 75 3.14 18.00 0.09
N LEU A 76 3.93 17.14 0.72
CA LEU A 76 3.49 15.79 1.12
C LEU A 76 2.94 15.75 2.55
N LYS A 77 3.16 16.81 3.32
CA LYS A 77 2.85 16.82 4.75
C LYS A 77 1.34 16.80 4.99
N LEU A 78 0.90 15.79 5.74
CA LEU A 78 -0.44 15.69 6.28
C LEU A 78 -0.50 16.17 7.72
N GLN A 79 -1.69 16.58 8.14
CA GLN A 79 -1.97 17.00 9.51
C GLN A 79 -3.31 16.46 9.99
N ARG A 80 -3.51 16.43 11.30
CA ARG A 80 -4.78 16.03 11.91
C ARG A 80 -5.93 16.89 11.38
N GLY A 81 -7.00 16.23 10.94
CA GLY A 81 -8.17 16.88 10.36
C GLY A 81 -8.16 16.98 8.84
N ASP A 82 -7.05 16.68 8.15
CA ASP A 82 -7.02 16.58 6.70
C ASP A 82 -7.96 15.47 6.20
N GLU A 83 -8.57 15.68 5.03
CA GLU A 83 -9.44 14.69 4.39
C GLU A 83 -8.62 13.71 3.56
N VAL A 84 -8.92 12.42 3.74
CA VAL A 84 -8.38 11.33 2.93
C VAL A 84 -9.52 10.53 2.31
N ILE A 85 -9.45 10.29 1.00
CA ILE A 85 -10.39 9.42 0.29
C ILE A 85 -9.86 7.99 0.31
N VAL A 86 -10.75 7.04 0.61
CA VAL A 86 -10.45 5.60 0.67
C VAL A 86 -11.52 4.81 -0.07
N PRO A 87 -11.22 3.63 -0.66
CA PRO A 87 -12.25 2.78 -1.24
C PRO A 87 -13.16 2.21 -0.15
N ALA A 88 -14.44 2.00 -0.46
CA ALA A 88 -15.40 1.44 0.49
C ALA A 88 -15.12 -0.06 0.78
N VAL A 89 -14.44 -0.74 -0.13
CA VAL A 89 -14.08 -2.16 0.02
C VAL A 89 -12.57 -2.27 0.15
N SER A 90 -12.11 -2.65 1.33
CA SER A 90 -10.72 -2.99 1.63
C SER A 90 -10.63 -3.64 3.01
N TRP A 91 -9.43 -4.03 3.39
CA TRP A 91 -9.15 -4.55 4.72
C TRP A 91 -9.14 -3.43 5.76
N SER A 92 -9.62 -3.72 6.97
CA SER A 92 -9.75 -2.72 8.03
C SER A 92 -8.44 -2.00 8.37
N THR A 93 -7.30 -2.68 8.24
CA THR A 93 -5.99 -2.09 8.54
C THR A 93 -5.52 -1.06 7.50
N THR A 94 -6.18 -0.97 6.34
CA THR A 94 -5.99 0.15 5.40
C THR A 94 -6.52 1.46 6.00
N TYR A 95 -7.56 1.39 6.82
CA TYR A 95 -8.24 2.58 7.37
C TYR A 95 -7.75 2.99 8.75
N TYR A 96 -7.44 2.02 9.63
CA TYR A 96 -7.09 2.29 11.03
C TYR A 96 -5.95 3.30 11.21
N PRO A 97 -4.82 3.22 10.48
CA PRO A 97 -3.76 4.19 10.61
C PRO A 97 -4.20 5.61 10.27
N LEU A 98 -5.05 5.77 9.25
CA LEU A 98 -5.59 7.05 8.84
C LEU A 98 -6.43 7.67 9.98
N TYR A 99 -7.30 6.86 10.59
CA TYR A 99 -8.11 7.29 11.72
C TYR A 99 -7.27 7.57 12.98
N GLN A 100 -6.28 6.72 13.28
CA GLN A 100 -5.39 6.89 14.44
C GLN A 100 -4.62 8.21 14.37
N TYR A 101 -4.18 8.61 13.18
CA TYR A 101 -3.56 9.91 12.95
C TYR A 101 -4.55 11.08 12.90
N GLY A 102 -5.84 10.79 12.98
CA GLY A 102 -6.91 11.79 13.05
C GLY A 102 -7.23 12.44 11.71
N LEU A 103 -7.01 11.72 10.61
CA LEU A 103 -7.51 12.11 9.29
C LEU A 103 -9.02 11.92 9.23
N LYS A 104 -9.70 12.71 8.40
CA LYS A 104 -11.12 12.59 8.09
C LYS A 104 -11.29 11.66 6.91
N ILE A 105 -11.76 10.45 7.16
CA ILE A 105 -11.95 9.44 6.13
C ILE A 105 -13.23 9.71 5.35
N LYS A 106 -13.11 9.75 4.03
CA LYS A 106 -14.22 9.83 3.07
C LYS A 106 -14.21 8.58 2.20
N PHE A 107 -15.28 7.82 2.25
CA PHE A 107 -15.42 6.60 1.45
C PHE A 107 -15.95 6.92 0.06
N VAL A 108 -15.40 6.23 -0.94
CA VAL A 108 -15.88 6.19 -2.33
C VAL A 108 -16.09 4.73 -2.69
N ASP A 109 -17.20 4.43 -3.36
CA ASP A 109 -17.56 3.07 -3.72
C ASP A 109 -16.65 2.54 -4.84
N ILE A 110 -16.73 1.23 -5.06
CA ILE A 110 -15.98 0.52 -6.09
C ILE A 110 -16.87 0.29 -7.33
N ASP A 111 -16.22 0.19 -8.49
CA ASP A 111 -16.81 -0.38 -9.69
C ASP A 111 -16.79 -1.91 -9.61
N LEU A 112 -17.95 -2.56 -9.78
CA LEU A 112 -18.09 -4.01 -9.65
C LEU A 112 -17.34 -4.82 -10.72
N ASN A 113 -16.98 -4.20 -11.83
CA ASN A 113 -16.24 -4.89 -12.89
C ASN A 113 -14.73 -4.91 -12.61
N THR A 114 -14.22 -3.88 -11.94
CA THR A 114 -12.79 -3.75 -11.66
C THR A 114 -12.45 -4.02 -10.20
N LEU A 115 -13.42 -3.90 -9.28
CA LEU A 115 -13.26 -3.93 -7.83
C LEU A 115 -12.38 -2.80 -7.27
N ASN A 116 -11.95 -1.88 -8.12
CA ASN A 116 -11.23 -0.67 -7.78
C ASN A 116 -12.19 0.50 -7.66
N TYR A 117 -11.69 1.71 -7.41
CA TYR A 117 -12.53 2.90 -7.32
C TYR A 117 -13.49 3.04 -8.51
N ASP A 118 -14.75 3.37 -8.23
CA ASP A 118 -15.59 4.06 -9.19
C ASP A 118 -14.99 5.46 -9.42
N LEU A 119 -14.34 5.63 -10.58
CA LEU A 119 -13.55 6.82 -10.86
C LEU A 119 -14.39 8.07 -11.07
N ASP A 120 -15.65 7.93 -11.50
CA ASP A 120 -16.57 9.07 -11.62
C ASP A 120 -17.01 9.55 -10.23
N GLN A 121 -17.27 8.62 -9.31
CA GLN A 121 -17.52 8.96 -7.91
C GLN A 121 -16.28 9.54 -7.22
N LEU A 122 -15.08 9.01 -7.52
CA LEU A 122 -13.83 9.54 -6.99
C LEU A 122 -13.64 11.00 -7.44
N GLU A 123 -13.86 11.30 -8.72
CA GLU A 123 -13.77 12.68 -9.25
C GLU A 123 -14.72 13.63 -8.54
N GLN A 124 -15.96 13.21 -8.33
CA GLN A 124 -16.96 14.00 -7.59
C GLN A 124 -16.63 14.14 -6.09
N ALA A 125 -15.93 13.16 -5.52
CA ALA A 125 -15.57 13.16 -4.12
C ALA A 125 -14.40 14.10 -3.80
N VAL A 126 -13.51 14.35 -4.76
CA VAL A 126 -12.36 15.24 -4.57
C VAL A 126 -12.81 16.68 -4.40
N THR A 127 -12.36 17.32 -3.32
CA THR A 127 -12.64 18.71 -2.98
C THR A 127 -11.37 19.46 -2.62
N ASP A 128 -11.46 20.76 -2.36
CA ASP A 128 -10.34 21.57 -1.87
C ASP A 128 -9.84 21.14 -0.48
N LYS A 129 -10.60 20.30 0.23
CA LYS A 129 -10.23 19.74 1.53
C LYS A 129 -9.49 18.41 1.41
N THR A 130 -9.54 17.78 0.24
CA THR A 130 -8.90 16.47 0.01
C THR A 130 -7.39 16.65 -0.02
N ARG A 131 -6.69 15.95 0.86
CA ARG A 131 -5.23 15.99 1.00
C ARG A 131 -4.54 14.69 0.64
N ALA A 132 -5.29 13.57 0.67
CA ALA A 132 -4.75 12.28 0.30
C ALA A 132 -5.80 11.38 -0.35
N ILE A 133 -5.35 10.45 -1.17
CA ILE A 133 -6.12 9.33 -1.71
C ILE A 133 -5.34 8.06 -1.38
N MET A 134 -6.01 7.05 -0.83
CA MET A 134 -5.47 5.71 -0.60
C MET A 134 -6.02 4.79 -1.67
N ALA A 135 -5.22 4.38 -2.65
CA ALA A 135 -5.59 3.37 -3.63
C ALA A 135 -5.26 1.97 -3.09
N VAL A 136 -6.16 1.02 -3.31
CA VAL A 136 -5.94 -0.39 -2.99
C VAL A 136 -6.09 -1.18 -4.28
N ASN A 137 -5.09 -1.96 -4.64
CA ASN A 137 -5.13 -2.82 -5.83
C ASN A 137 -5.75 -4.16 -5.47
N LEU A 138 -7.08 -4.16 -5.31
CA LEU A 138 -7.84 -5.27 -4.76
C LEU A 138 -7.72 -6.51 -5.65
N LEU A 139 -7.48 -7.68 -5.01
CA LEU A 139 -7.32 -8.98 -5.65
C LEU A 139 -6.29 -9.01 -6.79
N GLY A 140 -5.29 -8.12 -6.74
CA GLY A 140 -4.22 -8.05 -7.73
C GLY A 140 -4.56 -7.24 -8.98
N ASN A 141 -5.73 -6.57 -9.02
CA ASN A 141 -6.11 -5.74 -10.15
C ASN A 141 -5.64 -4.29 -9.92
N PRO A 142 -4.70 -3.75 -10.73
CA PRO A 142 -4.22 -2.39 -10.55
C PRO A 142 -5.32 -1.35 -10.81
N ASN A 143 -5.31 -0.29 -10.01
CA ASN A 143 -6.15 0.87 -10.29
C ASN A 143 -5.75 1.54 -11.61
N ASP A 144 -6.68 2.27 -12.25
CA ASP A 144 -6.35 3.17 -13.34
C ASP A 144 -5.65 4.43 -12.80
N PHE A 145 -4.34 4.30 -12.55
CA PHE A 145 -3.51 5.39 -12.05
C PHE A 145 -3.45 6.58 -13.01
N GLY A 146 -3.63 6.33 -14.33
CA GLY A 146 -3.70 7.41 -15.31
C GLY A 146 -4.89 8.31 -15.07
N ARG A 147 -6.06 7.74 -14.84
CA ARG A 147 -7.28 8.50 -14.54
C ARG A 147 -7.23 9.13 -13.14
N ILE A 148 -6.71 8.41 -12.13
CA ILE A 148 -6.52 8.97 -10.79
C ILE A 148 -5.60 10.20 -10.84
N GLN A 149 -4.50 10.17 -11.59
CA GLN A 149 -3.61 11.32 -11.75
C GLN A 149 -4.29 12.50 -12.45
N GLN A 150 -5.15 12.24 -13.44
CA GLN A 150 -5.97 13.29 -14.08
C GLN A 150 -6.94 13.92 -13.07
N ILE A 151 -7.60 13.10 -12.25
CA ILE A 151 -8.48 13.56 -11.17
C ILE A 151 -7.72 14.42 -10.15
N ILE A 152 -6.54 14.01 -9.76
CA ILE A 152 -5.67 14.79 -8.86
C ILE A 152 -5.27 16.11 -9.51
N GLY A 153 -4.87 16.06 -10.79
CA GLY A 153 -4.42 17.25 -11.52
C GLY A 153 -3.25 17.95 -10.82
N GLU A 154 -3.32 19.27 -10.73
CA GLU A 154 -2.28 20.08 -10.06
C GLU A 154 -2.51 20.25 -8.54
N ARG A 155 -3.54 19.60 -8.00
CA ARG A 155 -3.86 19.70 -6.56
C ARG A 155 -2.76 19.05 -5.73
N ASN A 156 -2.54 19.61 -4.55
CA ASN A 156 -1.60 19.05 -3.59
C ASN A 156 -2.23 17.88 -2.81
N ILE A 157 -2.49 16.78 -3.52
CA ILE A 157 -3.08 15.54 -3.01
C ILE A 157 -2.02 14.45 -3.06
N VAL A 158 -1.78 13.79 -1.93
CA VAL A 158 -0.85 12.65 -1.83
C VAL A 158 -1.57 11.39 -2.25
N LEU A 159 -1.03 10.67 -3.23
CA LEU A 159 -1.49 9.32 -3.57
C LEU A 159 -0.69 8.30 -2.76
N MET A 160 -1.38 7.51 -1.96
CA MET A 160 -0.87 6.34 -1.24
C MET A 160 -1.39 5.08 -1.90
N GLU A 161 -0.62 4.01 -1.84
CA GLU A 161 -0.96 2.75 -2.49
C GLU A 161 -0.78 1.58 -1.53
N ASP A 162 -1.82 0.75 -1.40
CA ASP A 162 -1.82 -0.49 -0.65
C ASP A 162 -1.78 -1.66 -1.63
N ASN A 163 -0.65 -2.36 -1.65
CA ASN A 163 -0.34 -3.46 -2.55
C ASN A 163 -0.35 -4.83 -1.86
N CYS A 164 -1.06 -4.97 -0.75
CA CYS A 164 -1.06 -6.21 0.02
C CYS A 164 -1.52 -7.44 -0.78
N GLU A 165 -2.31 -7.25 -1.83
CA GLU A 165 -2.84 -8.31 -2.69
C GLU A 165 -2.29 -8.29 -4.12
N SER A 166 -1.36 -7.37 -4.45
CA SER A 166 -1.02 -7.04 -5.84
C SER A 166 0.48 -7.10 -6.15
N LEU A 167 1.28 -7.78 -5.32
CA LEU A 167 2.71 -7.91 -5.59
C LEU A 167 2.96 -8.53 -6.98
N GLY A 168 3.69 -7.78 -7.83
CA GLY A 168 3.98 -8.16 -9.21
C GLY A 168 2.96 -7.67 -10.24
N ALA A 169 1.81 -7.13 -9.81
CA ALA A 169 0.87 -6.48 -10.72
C ALA A 169 1.50 -5.26 -11.39
N LYS A 170 1.07 -4.97 -12.60
CA LYS A 170 1.62 -3.85 -13.38
C LYS A 170 0.53 -3.01 -14.01
N PHE A 171 0.70 -1.70 -13.93
CA PHE A 171 -0.05 -0.72 -14.69
C PHE A 171 0.87 -0.08 -15.73
N GLN A 172 0.52 -0.17 -17.01
CA GLN A 172 1.32 0.36 -18.14
C GLN A 172 2.81 -0.05 -18.09
N GLY A 173 3.08 -1.31 -17.69
CA GLY A 173 4.43 -1.88 -17.65
C GLY A 173 5.26 -1.54 -16.40
N LYS A 174 4.77 -0.70 -15.51
CA LYS A 174 5.39 -0.39 -14.21
C LYS A 174 4.70 -1.18 -13.10
N HIS A 175 5.44 -1.53 -12.06
CA HIS A 175 4.84 -2.10 -10.86
C HIS A 175 3.81 -1.11 -10.27
N ALA A 176 2.66 -1.68 -9.94
CA ALA A 176 1.62 -0.99 -9.22
C ALA A 176 1.93 -1.09 -7.74
#